data_6922f1da82f57d5a1269a7bb4f2d550f
#
_entry.id   6922f1da82f57d5a1269a7bb4f2d550f
#
_cell.length_a   1.000
_cell.length_b   1.000
_cell.length_c   1.000
_cell.angle_alpha   90.00
_cell.angle_beta   90.00
_cell.angle_gamma   90.00
#
_symmetry.space_group_name_H-M   'P 1'
#
loop_
_entity.id
_entity.type
_entity.pdbx_description
1 polymer ?
#
loop_
_entity_poly.entity_id
_entity_poly.type
_entity_poly.pdbx_seq_one_letter_code
_entity_poly.pdbx_strand_id
1 'polypeptide(L)'
;LKGDIVSISENFNKGGKTLMLDLGRMQRLVISERNAKKKRSSEKHTLLFSLEYHMNETEKNKFRSIKKYLPELGFEMVIANDNVLRIDAIPEGLKETQVMKFMENLFEILEYRTEEEFMNFYQNQWNKIQSKSRLDFLYKVDAEQVIRDFTALGFPEYLPGGKRCFIEIPLEELKNKF
;
A
#
# COMPACT_ATOMS: atom_id res chain seq x y z
N LEU A 1 -0.73 -18.93 -12.47
CA LEU A 1 -0.23 -17.62 -12.05
C LEU A 1 -1.34 -16.92 -11.27
N LYS A 2 -1.24 -16.93 -9.95
CA LYS A 2 -1.98 -16.00 -9.08
C LYS A 2 -1.37 -14.63 -9.37
N GLY A 3 -1.94 -13.86 -10.28
CA GLY A 3 -1.19 -12.73 -10.65
C GLY A 3 -2.03 -11.56 -11.10
N ASP A 4 -1.70 -10.48 -10.51
CA ASP A 4 -2.00 -9.13 -10.88
C ASP A 4 -1.24 -8.71 -12.17
N ILE A 5 -0.93 -9.66 -13.06
CA ILE A 5 -0.20 -9.43 -14.31
C ILE A 5 -1.18 -9.48 -15.47
N VAL A 6 -1.24 -8.39 -16.21
CA VAL A 6 -2.00 -8.27 -17.45
C VAL A 6 -1.02 -8.11 -18.62
N SER A 7 -1.28 -8.79 -19.73
CA SER A 7 -0.54 -8.58 -20.97
C SER A 7 -1.37 -7.75 -21.94
N ILE A 8 -0.74 -6.73 -22.52
CA ILE A 8 -1.28 -5.94 -23.61
C ILE A 8 -0.39 -6.16 -24.83
N SER A 9 -0.97 -6.64 -25.91
CA SER A 9 -0.25 -6.83 -27.16
C SER A 9 -0.74 -5.82 -28.18
N GLU A 10 0.16 -5.04 -28.75
CA GLU A 10 -0.10 -4.21 -29.92
C GLU A 10 0.42 -4.91 -31.17
N ASN A 11 -0.47 -5.19 -32.11
CA ASN A 11 -0.11 -5.68 -33.42
C ASN A 11 0.27 -4.53 -34.34
N PHE A 12 1.56 -4.20 -34.38
CA PHE A 12 2.08 -3.37 -35.45
C PHE A 12 2.70 -4.26 -36.54
N ASN A 13 2.43 -3.95 -37.80
CA ASN A 13 2.89 -4.72 -38.98
C ASN A 13 4.43 -4.85 -39.16
N LYS A 14 5.22 -4.28 -38.28
CA LYS A 14 6.68 -4.46 -38.20
C LYS A 14 7.15 -4.33 -36.76
N GLY A 15 7.46 -5.45 -36.11
CA GLY A 15 8.14 -5.45 -34.81
C GLY A 15 7.23 -5.14 -33.62
N GLY A 16 6.09 -5.81 -33.50
CA GLY A 16 5.19 -5.66 -32.35
C GLY A 16 5.84 -6.07 -31.03
N LYS A 17 5.46 -5.41 -29.96
CA LYS A 17 5.90 -5.68 -28.59
C LYS A 17 4.71 -6.08 -27.73
N THR A 18 4.95 -6.93 -26.75
CA THR A 18 3.99 -7.22 -25.70
C THR A 18 4.45 -6.57 -24.40
N LEU A 19 3.58 -5.80 -23.79
CA LEU A 19 3.79 -5.28 -22.44
C LEU A 19 3.19 -6.23 -21.42
N MET A 20 4.01 -6.69 -20.49
CA MET A 20 3.52 -7.38 -19.29
C MET A 20 3.50 -6.39 -18.12
N LEU A 21 2.29 -6.10 -17.64
CA LEU A 21 2.03 -5.07 -16.62
C LEU A 21 1.79 -5.74 -15.26
N ASP A 22 2.48 -5.27 -14.23
CA ASP A 22 2.18 -5.63 -12.84
C ASP A 22 1.17 -4.60 -12.29
N LEU A 23 -0.11 -4.93 -12.37
CA LEU A 23 -1.19 -4.05 -11.93
C LEU A 23 -1.07 -3.65 -10.46
N GLY A 24 -0.59 -4.56 -9.61
CA GLY A 24 -0.42 -4.28 -8.18
C GLY A 24 0.65 -3.22 -7.94
N ARG A 25 1.74 -3.22 -8.72
CA ARG A 25 2.78 -2.19 -8.66
C ARG A 25 2.29 -0.87 -9.23
N MET A 26 1.63 -0.91 -10.40
CA MET A 26 1.04 0.28 -11.01
C MET A 26 0.04 0.95 -10.07
N GLN A 27 -0.87 0.20 -9.47
CA GLN A 27 -1.85 0.72 -8.53
C GLN A 27 -1.19 1.33 -7.27
N ARG A 28 -0.14 0.69 -6.72
CA ARG A 28 0.62 1.26 -5.60
C ARG A 28 1.20 2.63 -5.94
N LEU A 29 1.74 2.78 -7.14
CA LEU A 29 2.27 4.07 -7.58
C LEU A 29 1.17 5.12 -7.71
N VAL A 30 0.06 4.78 -8.39
CA VAL A 30 -1.09 5.69 -8.53
C VAL A 30 -1.62 6.14 -7.16
N ILE A 31 -1.75 5.22 -6.21
CA ILE A 31 -2.20 5.54 -4.85
C ILE A 31 -1.16 6.42 -4.13
N SER A 32 0.13 6.10 -4.25
CA SER A 32 1.21 6.89 -3.65
C SER A 32 1.20 8.34 -4.14
N GLU A 33 1.07 8.54 -5.46
CA GLU A 33 0.98 9.87 -6.07
C GLU A 33 -0.28 10.64 -5.66
N ARG A 34 -1.43 9.95 -5.58
CA ARG A 34 -2.67 10.56 -5.08
C ARG A 34 -2.55 10.98 -3.63
N ASN A 35 -1.94 10.14 -2.79
CA ASN A 35 -1.76 10.43 -1.37
C ASN A 35 -0.72 11.54 -1.14
N ALA A 36 0.32 11.62 -1.96
CA ALA A 36 1.29 12.72 -1.92
C ALA A 36 0.65 14.09 -2.25
N LYS A 37 -0.34 14.09 -3.14
CA LYS A 37 -1.09 15.31 -3.53
C LYS A 37 -2.22 15.68 -2.55
N LYS A 38 -2.75 14.70 -1.81
CA LYS A 38 -3.72 14.98 -0.74
C LYS A 38 -2.97 15.51 0.47
N LYS A 39 -3.38 16.68 0.98
CA LYS A 39 -3.04 17.09 2.34
C LYS A 39 -3.36 15.93 3.27
N ARG A 40 -2.43 15.54 4.15
CA ARG A 40 -2.65 14.48 5.14
C ARG A 40 -3.99 14.73 5.81
N SER A 41 -4.96 13.87 5.52
CA SER A 41 -6.26 13.94 6.16
C SER A 41 -6.13 13.26 7.50
N SER A 42 -6.33 14.01 8.58
CA SER A 42 -6.50 13.47 9.93
C SER A 42 -7.92 12.88 10.12
N GLU A 43 -8.62 12.63 9.03
CA GLU A 43 -9.94 12.02 9.07
C GLU A 43 -9.84 10.62 9.68
N LYS A 44 -10.62 10.42 10.71
CA LYS A 44 -10.65 9.20 11.48
C LYS A 44 -12.04 8.60 11.50
N HIS A 45 -12.09 7.30 11.55
CA HIS A 45 -13.28 6.53 11.81
C HIS A 45 -13.27 6.04 13.26
N THR A 46 -14.21 6.54 14.08
CA THR A 46 -14.38 6.07 15.45
C THR A 46 -15.02 4.69 15.42
N LEU A 47 -14.42 3.76 16.12
CA LEU A 47 -14.90 2.39 16.19
C LEU A 47 -16.11 2.29 17.14
N LEU A 48 -17.09 1.48 16.75
CA LEU A 48 -18.25 1.20 17.61
C LEU A 48 -17.82 0.41 18.87
N PHE A 49 -16.86 -0.50 18.70
CA PHE A 49 -16.20 -1.24 19.77
C PHE A 49 -14.70 -1.06 19.64
N SER A 50 -14.05 -0.69 20.72
CA SER A 50 -12.59 -0.56 20.74
C SER A 50 -11.92 -1.90 20.43
N LEU A 51 -10.85 -1.87 19.65
CA LEU A 51 -10.01 -3.04 19.43
C LEU A 51 -8.91 -3.08 20.49
N GLU A 52 -8.51 -4.28 20.89
CA GLU A 52 -7.41 -4.48 21.82
C GLU A 52 -6.25 -5.21 21.15
N TYR A 53 -5.04 -4.67 21.32
CA TYR A 53 -3.80 -5.27 20.88
C TYR A 53 -2.89 -5.52 22.07
N HIS A 54 -2.50 -6.78 22.27
CA HIS A 54 -1.61 -7.17 23.36
C HIS A 54 -0.16 -6.95 22.98
N MET A 55 0.50 -6.03 23.66
CA MET A 55 1.90 -5.67 23.43
C MET A 55 2.82 -6.42 24.37
N ASN A 56 3.98 -6.83 23.86
CA ASN A 56 5.12 -7.17 24.71
C ASN A 56 5.90 -5.88 25.12
N GLU A 57 6.89 -6.00 26.01
CA GLU A 57 7.63 -4.84 26.51
C GLU A 57 8.40 -4.10 25.39
N THR A 58 8.89 -4.80 24.37
CA THR A 58 9.56 -4.19 23.23
C THR A 58 8.60 -3.36 22.41
N GLU A 59 7.42 -3.88 22.10
CA GLU A 59 6.36 -3.19 21.37
C GLU A 59 5.83 -1.97 22.14
N LYS A 60 5.71 -2.09 23.47
CA LYS A 60 5.32 -0.99 24.35
C LYS A 60 6.32 0.18 24.30
N ASN A 61 7.61 -0.11 24.31
CA ASN A 61 8.64 0.89 24.16
C ASN A 61 8.60 1.57 22.79
N LYS A 62 8.41 0.79 21.73
CA LYS A 62 8.22 1.31 20.36
C LYS A 62 6.96 2.18 20.27
N PHE A 63 5.83 1.73 20.84
CA PHE A 63 4.61 2.51 20.87
C PHE A 63 4.83 3.89 21.52
N ARG A 64 5.53 3.94 22.66
CA ARG A 64 5.83 5.19 23.34
C ARG A 64 6.59 6.17 22.45
N SER A 65 7.50 5.70 21.62
CA SER A 65 8.31 6.55 20.71
C SER A 65 7.48 7.14 19.56
N ILE A 66 6.48 6.40 19.06
CA ILE A 66 5.66 6.79 17.91
C ILE A 66 4.31 7.39 18.29
N LYS A 67 3.88 7.24 19.55
CA LYS A 67 2.55 7.67 20.04
C LYS A 67 2.17 9.09 19.63
N LYS A 68 3.14 10.00 19.66
CA LYS A 68 2.92 11.43 19.34
C LYS A 68 2.51 11.70 17.89
N TYR A 69 2.82 10.78 16.96
CA TYR A 69 2.53 10.93 15.53
C TYR A 69 1.18 10.29 15.12
N LEU A 70 0.67 9.36 15.92
CA LEU A 70 -0.51 8.56 15.58
C LEU A 70 -1.80 9.40 15.46
N PRO A 71 -2.07 10.42 16.30
CA PRO A 71 -3.27 11.25 16.16
C PRO A 71 -3.33 12.02 14.83
N GLU A 72 -2.21 12.51 14.33
CA GLU A 72 -2.12 13.20 13.04
C GLU A 72 -2.41 12.27 11.84
N LEU A 73 -2.28 10.96 12.07
CA LEU A 73 -2.58 9.92 11.11
C LEU A 73 -4.00 9.37 11.21
N GLY A 74 -4.81 9.90 12.13
CA GLY A 74 -6.20 9.49 12.34
C GLY A 74 -6.38 8.31 13.30
N PHE A 75 -5.35 7.94 14.09
CA PHE A 75 -5.48 6.94 15.14
C PHE A 75 -5.79 7.57 16.49
N GLU A 76 -6.74 6.95 17.23
CA GLU A 76 -6.88 7.17 18.67
C GLU A 76 -6.55 5.88 19.39
N MET A 77 -5.44 5.92 20.14
CA MET A 77 -4.92 4.74 20.83
C MET A 77 -4.43 5.13 22.22
N VAL A 78 -4.77 4.30 23.20
CA VAL A 78 -4.33 4.48 24.59
C VAL A 78 -3.85 3.15 25.17
N ILE A 79 -2.86 3.20 26.06
CA ILE A 79 -2.50 2.03 26.87
C ILE A 79 -3.55 1.94 27.96
N ALA A 80 -4.41 0.91 27.87
CA ALA A 80 -5.51 0.71 28.81
C ALA A 80 -5.05 0.03 30.11
N ASN A 81 -4.16 -0.98 29.96
CA ASN A 81 -3.52 -1.72 31.05
C ASN A 81 -2.05 -1.89 30.66
N ASP A 82 -1.23 -2.48 31.55
CA ASP A 82 0.22 -2.55 31.35
C ASP A 82 0.68 -3.04 29.99
N ASN A 83 -0.06 -3.95 29.36
CA ASN A 83 0.31 -4.58 28.09
C ASN A 83 -0.80 -4.52 27.03
N VAL A 84 -1.89 -3.78 27.28
CA VAL A 84 -3.03 -3.70 26.35
C VAL A 84 -3.10 -2.32 25.75
N LEU A 85 -2.98 -2.26 24.43
CA LEU A 85 -3.23 -1.07 23.63
C LEU A 85 -4.68 -1.10 23.16
N ARG A 86 -5.47 -0.16 23.63
CA ARG A 86 -6.85 0.04 23.17
C ARG A 86 -6.85 1.02 22.00
N ILE A 87 -7.56 0.67 20.95
CA ILE A 87 -7.71 1.43 19.73
C ILE A 87 -9.17 1.86 19.61
N ASP A 88 -9.43 3.13 19.73
CA ASP A 88 -10.76 3.73 19.74
C ASP A 88 -11.15 4.35 18.40
N ALA A 89 -10.14 4.79 17.60
CA ALA A 89 -10.35 5.26 16.24
C ALA A 89 -9.20 4.88 15.32
N ILE A 90 -9.51 4.75 14.05
CA ILE A 90 -8.57 4.38 12.98
C ILE A 90 -8.68 5.35 11.81
N PRO A 91 -7.62 5.50 10.98
CA PRO A 91 -7.68 6.34 9.79
C PRO A 91 -8.81 5.93 8.85
N GLU A 92 -9.46 6.91 8.24
CA GLU A 92 -10.46 6.63 7.20
C GLU A 92 -9.85 5.80 6.07
N GLY A 93 -10.56 4.73 5.67
CA GLY A 93 -10.10 3.78 4.64
C GLY A 93 -9.29 2.59 5.18
N LEU A 94 -8.97 2.54 6.48
CA LEU A 94 -8.49 1.33 7.14
C LEU A 94 -9.70 0.53 7.64
N LYS A 95 -9.77 -0.77 7.31
CA LYS A 95 -10.80 -1.66 7.81
C LYS A 95 -10.38 -2.25 9.16
N GLU A 96 -11.33 -2.46 10.07
CA GLU A 96 -11.07 -3.09 11.38
C GLU A 96 -10.31 -4.42 11.25
N THR A 97 -10.66 -5.24 10.26
CA THR A 97 -9.99 -6.53 9.98
C THR A 97 -8.52 -6.39 9.56
N GLN A 98 -8.08 -5.20 9.19
CA GLN A 98 -6.70 -4.92 8.76
C GLN A 98 -5.86 -4.32 9.89
N VAL A 99 -6.52 -3.86 10.98
CA VAL A 99 -5.84 -3.14 12.07
C VAL A 99 -4.78 -4.01 12.74
N MET A 100 -5.13 -5.26 13.08
CA MET A 100 -4.19 -6.15 13.78
C MET A 100 -2.93 -6.38 12.95
N LYS A 101 -3.09 -6.69 11.65
CA LYS A 101 -1.94 -6.87 10.75
C LYS A 101 -1.14 -5.59 10.56
N PHE A 102 -1.80 -4.44 10.56
CA PHE A 102 -1.12 -3.16 10.51
C PHE A 102 -0.27 -2.93 11.77
N MET A 103 -0.81 -3.26 12.97
CA MET A 103 -0.09 -3.14 14.24
C MET A 103 1.10 -4.08 14.32
N GLU A 104 0.95 -5.35 13.91
CA GLU A 104 2.06 -6.29 13.80
C GLU A 104 3.20 -5.72 12.95
N ASN A 105 2.88 -5.28 11.73
CA ASN A 105 3.88 -4.70 10.82
C ASN A 105 4.51 -3.43 11.40
N LEU A 106 3.74 -2.60 12.12
CA LEU A 106 4.24 -1.40 12.77
C LEU A 106 5.30 -1.72 13.82
N PHE A 107 5.13 -2.82 14.55
CA PHE A 107 6.05 -3.25 15.60
C PHE A 107 7.16 -4.21 15.13
N GLU A 108 7.09 -4.76 13.91
CA GLU A 108 8.18 -5.57 13.34
C GLU A 108 9.48 -4.77 13.16
N ILE A 109 9.41 -3.47 12.90
CA ILE A 109 10.60 -2.63 12.73
C ILE A 109 11.26 -2.38 14.08
N LEU A 110 12.57 -2.60 14.13
CA LEU A 110 13.34 -2.59 15.36
C LEU A 110 13.34 -1.22 16.07
N GLU A 111 13.49 -0.13 15.34
CA GLU A 111 13.43 1.24 15.88
C GLU A 111 13.13 2.27 14.80
N TYR A 112 12.29 3.26 15.13
CA TYR A 112 12.16 4.49 14.34
C TYR A 112 13.03 5.56 15.02
N ARG A 113 14.11 5.96 14.37
CA ARG A 113 15.04 6.95 14.90
C ARG A 113 14.57 8.38 14.65
N THR A 114 13.82 8.57 13.56
CA THR A 114 13.31 9.89 13.17
C THR A 114 11.82 9.81 12.82
N GLU A 115 11.16 10.97 12.88
CA GLU A 115 9.78 11.13 12.40
C GLU A 115 9.66 10.75 10.92
N GLU A 116 10.63 11.16 10.11
CA GLU A 116 10.66 10.88 8.67
C GLU A 116 10.69 9.38 8.38
N GLU A 117 11.51 8.61 9.09
CA GLU A 117 11.56 7.15 8.95
C GLU A 117 10.22 6.51 9.30
N PHE A 118 9.58 6.94 10.39
CA PHE A 118 8.26 6.48 10.79
C PHE A 118 7.21 6.81 9.74
N MET A 119 7.18 8.05 9.25
CA MET A 119 6.21 8.51 8.26
C MET A 119 6.37 7.81 6.91
N ASN A 120 7.60 7.58 6.48
CA ASN A 120 7.90 6.82 5.25
C ASN A 120 7.43 5.37 5.39
N PHE A 121 7.68 4.74 6.54
CA PHE A 121 7.18 3.40 6.81
C PHE A 121 5.64 3.37 6.80
N TYR A 122 5.00 4.28 7.55
CA TYR A 122 3.54 4.39 7.59
C TYR A 122 2.96 4.52 6.17
N GLN A 123 3.48 5.43 5.37
CA GLN A 123 3.03 5.66 4.01
C GLN A 123 3.17 4.40 3.14
N ASN A 124 4.27 3.68 3.28
CA ASN A 124 4.50 2.43 2.57
C ASN A 124 3.49 1.34 2.97
N GLN A 125 3.22 1.17 4.26
CA GLN A 125 2.23 0.20 4.75
C GLN A 125 0.82 0.60 4.32
N TRP A 126 0.48 1.89 4.42
CA TRP A 126 -0.80 2.43 3.98
C TRP A 126 -1.04 2.15 2.49
N ASN A 127 -0.07 2.44 1.64
CA ASN A 127 -0.15 2.19 0.20
C ASN A 127 -0.32 0.70 -0.11
N LYS A 128 0.34 -0.19 0.64
CA LYS A 128 0.16 -1.65 0.49
C LYS A 128 -1.27 -2.09 0.85
N ILE A 129 -1.80 -1.58 1.97
CA ILE A 129 -3.15 -1.91 2.44
C ILE A 129 -4.19 -1.43 1.44
N GLN A 130 -4.10 -0.18 0.99
CA GLN A 130 -4.99 0.40 0.00
C GLN A 130 -4.94 -0.35 -1.33
N SER A 131 -3.75 -0.72 -1.80
CA SER A 131 -3.57 -1.48 -3.03
C SER A 131 -4.20 -2.87 -2.93
N LYS A 132 -3.94 -3.59 -1.83
CA LYS A 132 -4.48 -4.94 -1.63
C LYS A 132 -6.00 -4.93 -1.51
N SER A 133 -6.56 -3.99 -0.77
CA SER A 133 -8.01 -3.85 -0.60
C SER A 133 -8.74 -3.59 -1.92
N ARG A 134 -8.10 -2.90 -2.87
CA ARG A 134 -8.64 -2.68 -4.21
C ARG A 134 -8.42 -3.87 -5.15
N LEU A 135 -7.28 -4.53 -5.07
CA LEU A 135 -6.96 -5.71 -5.89
C LEU A 135 -7.88 -6.90 -5.60
N ASP A 136 -8.35 -7.04 -4.35
CA ASP A 136 -9.34 -8.06 -3.98
C ASP A 136 -10.69 -7.86 -4.72
N PHE A 137 -10.94 -6.69 -5.29
CA PHE A 137 -12.13 -6.34 -6.09
C PHE A 137 -11.87 -6.19 -7.59
N LEU A 138 -10.65 -6.47 -8.07
CA LEU A 138 -10.30 -6.29 -9.49
C LEU A 138 -10.95 -7.34 -10.38
N TYR A 139 -12.16 -7.02 -10.82
CA TYR A 139 -12.71 -7.52 -12.07
C TYR A 139 -12.12 -6.72 -13.25
N LYS A 140 -12.26 -7.23 -14.46
CA LYS A 140 -11.67 -6.68 -15.70
C LYS A 140 -11.81 -5.16 -15.90
N VAL A 141 -12.89 -4.56 -15.37
CA VAL A 141 -13.18 -3.11 -15.44
C VAL A 141 -12.16 -2.28 -14.64
N ASP A 142 -11.69 -2.80 -13.51
CA ASP A 142 -10.77 -2.06 -12.65
C ASP A 142 -9.32 -2.07 -13.18
N ALA A 143 -8.93 -3.09 -13.93
CA ALA A 143 -7.62 -3.15 -14.58
C ALA A 143 -7.42 -2.02 -15.59
N GLU A 144 -8.46 -1.73 -16.40
CA GLU A 144 -8.42 -0.62 -17.36
C GLU A 144 -8.30 0.74 -16.65
N GLN A 145 -8.98 0.90 -15.51
CA GLN A 145 -8.88 2.13 -14.73
C GLN A 145 -7.47 2.31 -14.16
N VAL A 146 -6.85 1.25 -13.63
CA VAL A 146 -5.47 1.30 -13.14
C VAL A 146 -4.52 1.68 -14.27
N ILE A 147 -4.70 1.11 -15.47
CA ILE A 147 -3.87 1.42 -16.63
C ILE A 147 -4.05 2.88 -17.06
N ARG A 148 -5.28 3.39 -17.13
CA ARG A 148 -5.57 4.80 -17.45
C ARG A 148 -4.92 5.76 -16.45
N ASP A 149 -5.10 5.49 -15.15
CA ASP A 149 -4.52 6.30 -14.07
C ASP A 149 -2.98 6.29 -14.12
N PHE A 150 -2.40 5.14 -14.40
CA PHE A 150 -0.96 4.96 -14.51
C PHE A 150 -0.39 5.66 -15.74
N THR A 151 -1.12 5.62 -16.87
CA THR A 151 -0.76 6.35 -18.10
C THR A 151 -0.78 7.87 -17.85
N ALA A 152 -1.74 8.37 -17.07
CA ALA A 152 -1.80 9.78 -16.68
C ALA A 152 -0.61 10.24 -15.83
N LEU A 153 0.14 9.32 -15.21
CA LEU A 153 1.40 9.60 -14.52
C LEU A 153 2.63 9.59 -15.44
N GLY A 154 2.44 9.45 -16.76
CA GLY A 154 3.54 9.39 -17.74
C GLY A 154 4.14 8.00 -17.91
N PHE A 155 3.44 6.94 -17.49
CA PHE A 155 3.81 5.54 -17.65
C PHE A 155 5.21 5.21 -17.09
N PRO A 156 5.50 5.48 -15.81
CA PRO A 156 6.83 5.30 -15.23
C PRO A 156 7.23 3.82 -15.17
N GLU A 157 8.45 3.50 -15.62
CA GLU A 157 8.94 2.12 -15.65
C GLU A 157 9.17 1.54 -14.26
N TYR A 158 9.53 2.38 -13.28
CA TYR A 158 9.95 1.95 -11.94
C TYR A 158 9.13 2.62 -10.83
N LEU A 159 8.88 1.86 -9.76
CA LEU A 159 8.48 2.41 -8.46
C LEU A 159 9.63 3.22 -7.84
N PRO A 160 9.36 4.13 -6.89
CA PRO A 160 10.40 4.81 -6.11
C PRO A 160 11.39 3.85 -5.42
N GLY A 161 10.99 2.61 -5.14
CA GLY A 161 11.85 1.55 -4.61
C GLY A 161 12.58 0.71 -5.66
N GLY A 162 12.69 1.16 -6.91
CA GLY A 162 13.46 0.52 -7.99
C GLY A 162 12.84 -0.75 -8.58
N LYS A 163 11.62 -1.13 -8.21
CA LYS A 163 10.93 -2.29 -8.81
C LYS A 163 10.21 -1.88 -10.09
N ARG A 164 10.39 -2.64 -11.16
CA ARG A 164 9.72 -2.38 -12.44
C ARG A 164 8.21 -2.58 -12.35
N CYS A 165 7.45 -1.67 -12.96
CA CYS A 165 6.01 -1.74 -13.07
C CYS A 165 5.57 -2.59 -14.27
N PHE A 166 6.38 -2.67 -15.32
CA PHE A 166 6.13 -3.45 -16.52
C PHE A 166 7.44 -3.92 -17.15
N ILE A 167 7.34 -4.89 -18.06
CA ILE A 167 8.41 -5.33 -18.95
C ILE A 167 7.89 -5.36 -20.38
N GLU A 168 8.78 -5.04 -21.33
CA GLU A 168 8.53 -5.21 -22.76
C GLU A 168 9.13 -6.53 -23.22
N ILE A 169 8.35 -7.32 -23.97
CA ILE A 169 8.80 -8.56 -24.57
C ILE A 169 8.60 -8.41 -26.07
N PRO A 170 9.66 -8.51 -26.89
CA PRO A 170 9.53 -8.55 -28.34
C PRO A 170 8.67 -9.73 -28.76
N LEU A 171 7.78 -9.52 -29.74
CA LEU A 171 6.90 -10.60 -30.24
C LEU A 171 7.70 -11.78 -30.82
N GLU A 172 8.89 -11.52 -31.32
CA GLU A 172 9.79 -12.60 -31.84
C GLU A 172 10.25 -13.53 -30.70
N GLU A 173 10.55 -13.00 -29.51
CA GLU A 173 10.89 -13.81 -28.34
C GLU A 173 9.72 -14.68 -27.87
N LEU A 174 8.49 -14.17 -27.98
CA LEU A 174 7.29 -14.93 -27.65
C LEU A 174 7.05 -16.05 -28.65
N LYS A 175 7.20 -15.80 -29.97
CA LYS A 175 7.05 -16.82 -31.03
C LYS A 175 8.03 -17.97 -30.88
N ASN A 176 9.25 -17.70 -30.40
CA ASN A 176 10.28 -18.72 -30.21
C ASN A 176 10.04 -19.62 -28.97
N LYS A 177 9.03 -19.32 -28.14
CA LYS A 177 8.66 -20.11 -26.95
C LYS A 177 7.46 -21.02 -27.16
N PHE A 178 6.81 -20.92 -28.31
CA PHE A 178 5.71 -21.77 -28.79
C PHE A 178 6.12 -22.56 -30.02
#